data_58443c98d999e9391bbaf61585d98b94
#
_entry.id   58443c98d999e9391bbaf61585d98b94
#
_cell.length_a   1.000
_cell.length_b   1.000
_cell.length_c   1.000
_cell.angle_alpha   90.00
_cell.angle_beta   90.00
_cell.angle_gamma   90.00
#
_symmetry.space_group_name_H-M   'P 1'
#
loop_
_entity.id
_entity.type
_entity.pdbx_description
1 polymer ?
#
loop_
_entity_poly.entity_id
_entity_poly.type
_entity_poly.pdbx_seq_one_letter_code
_entity_poly.pdbx_strand_id
1 'polypeptide(L)'
;MNPSRPRVAAIGPLTPHLYTPTPARPLRAKLLRLRADTRVVPHAHPWGQVALSSTGVIRVTAPHGSYIVPPSRAVWIPPGVEHAVTVIEDAELLTLYLHQPRGRFGPARSAAESAGWRQCRVLEVSSLLLALALQLDASPDAPRAAPSRETLARERRLAALLLDELRRAAPVRLGIDLPQEKRLRRLCEAVIEAPSRHATLAAWAADTGASARTLTRLFRSELGTSFVQWRQQVLLARAVPLAARKLPMARIAAELGYASPSAFAAMVRRSVGAPPSRFLRASEGRQRV
;
A
#
# COMPACT_ATOMS: atom_id res chain seq x y z
N MET A 1 -17.16 -28.78 -11.27
CA MET A 1 -16.18 -28.09 -12.11
C MET A 1 -15.68 -26.88 -11.34
N ASN A 2 -14.41 -26.91 -10.91
CA ASN A 2 -13.80 -25.82 -10.16
C ASN A 2 -13.43 -24.72 -11.16
N PRO A 3 -13.91 -23.47 -11.03
CA PRO A 3 -13.52 -22.42 -11.97
C PRO A 3 -12.01 -22.21 -11.85
N SER A 4 -11.31 -22.36 -12.96
CA SER A 4 -9.87 -22.13 -13.06
C SER A 4 -9.57 -20.74 -12.52
N ARG A 5 -8.70 -20.66 -11.48
CA ARG A 5 -8.15 -19.38 -10.99
C ARG A 5 -7.59 -18.61 -12.18
N PRO A 6 -7.95 -17.33 -12.35
CA PRO A 6 -7.37 -16.53 -13.40
C PRO A 6 -5.83 -16.53 -13.27
N ARG A 7 -5.14 -16.76 -14.37
CA ARG A 7 -3.66 -16.73 -14.39
C ARG A 7 -3.22 -15.31 -14.10
N VAL A 8 -2.58 -15.10 -12.95
CA VAL A 8 -1.95 -13.84 -12.60
C VAL A 8 -0.85 -13.55 -13.64
N ALA A 9 -1.00 -12.48 -14.39
CA ALA A 9 0.01 -12.07 -15.37
C ALA A 9 1.22 -11.49 -14.61
N ALA A 10 2.32 -12.23 -14.57
CA ALA A 10 3.58 -11.74 -14.01
C ALA A 10 4.29 -10.89 -15.06
N ILE A 11 4.62 -9.65 -14.69
CA ILE A 11 5.40 -8.72 -15.51
C ILE A 11 6.70 -8.33 -14.79
N GLY A 12 7.74 -8.07 -15.56
CA GLY A 12 9.03 -7.61 -15.04
C GLY A 12 8.92 -6.28 -14.28
N PRO A 13 9.97 -5.88 -13.57
CA PRO A 13 10.02 -4.54 -12.95
C PRO A 13 9.82 -3.51 -14.05
N LEU A 14 8.88 -2.61 -13.84
CA LEU A 14 8.35 -1.68 -14.84
C LEU A 14 9.38 -0.60 -15.23
N THR A 15 10.60 -1.01 -15.65
CA THR A 15 11.69 -0.13 -16.12
C THR A 15 11.93 1.09 -15.21
N PRO A 16 12.13 0.93 -13.87
CA PRO A 16 12.31 2.07 -12.98
C PRO A 16 13.57 2.88 -13.29
N HIS A 17 14.57 2.27 -13.94
CA HIS A 17 15.81 2.92 -14.38
C HIS A 17 15.59 4.04 -15.40
N LEU A 18 14.47 4.02 -16.14
CA LEU A 18 14.10 5.08 -17.06
C LEU A 18 13.53 6.32 -16.36
N TYR A 19 13.39 6.29 -15.04
CA TYR A 19 12.82 7.35 -14.20
C TYR A 19 13.72 7.64 -13.00
N THR A 20 15.04 7.54 -13.18
CA THR A 20 16.01 7.71 -12.10
C THR A 20 15.96 9.13 -11.55
N PRO A 21 15.63 9.32 -10.27
CA PRO A 21 15.66 10.64 -9.66
C PRO A 21 17.10 11.06 -9.38
N THR A 22 17.41 12.34 -9.59
CA THR A 22 18.74 12.93 -9.42
C THR A 22 18.65 14.19 -8.55
N PRO A 23 19.77 14.74 -8.05
CA PRO A 23 19.74 16.04 -7.36
C PRO A 23 19.15 17.18 -8.20
N ALA A 24 19.31 17.13 -9.53
CA ALA A 24 18.74 18.11 -10.45
C ALA A 24 17.24 17.92 -10.69
N ARG A 25 16.77 16.66 -10.64
CA ARG A 25 15.36 16.24 -10.77
C ARG A 25 15.01 15.34 -9.57
N PRO A 26 14.78 15.91 -8.38
CA PRO A 26 14.68 15.14 -7.14
C PRO A 26 13.44 14.26 -7.04
N LEU A 27 12.42 14.54 -7.85
CA LEU A 27 11.23 13.72 -8.02
C LEU A 27 11.01 13.38 -9.49
N ARG A 28 10.73 12.11 -9.74
CA ARG A 28 10.32 11.62 -11.06
C ARG A 28 8.98 10.91 -10.92
N ALA A 29 8.09 11.13 -11.86
CA ALA A 29 6.79 10.45 -11.91
C ALA A 29 6.79 9.38 -13.00
N LYS A 30 6.00 8.33 -12.77
CA LYS A 30 5.69 7.29 -13.75
C LYS A 30 4.23 6.94 -13.62
N LEU A 31 3.49 7.00 -14.72
CA LEU A 31 2.07 6.67 -14.76
C LEU A 31 1.85 5.43 -15.63
N LEU A 32 1.13 4.45 -15.10
CA LEU A 32 0.83 3.20 -15.79
C LEU A 32 -0.62 2.79 -15.54
N ARG A 33 -1.27 2.30 -16.58
CA ARG A 33 -2.57 1.62 -16.48
C ARG A 33 -2.33 0.11 -16.45
N LEU A 34 -2.74 -0.52 -15.37
CA LEU A 34 -2.54 -1.94 -15.13
C LEU A 34 -3.88 -2.61 -14.88
N ARG A 35 -4.07 -3.79 -15.47
CA ARG A 35 -5.28 -4.59 -15.27
C ARG A 35 -5.22 -5.36 -13.96
N ALA A 36 -6.38 -5.69 -13.42
CA ALA A 36 -6.53 -6.61 -12.31
C ALA A 36 -5.75 -7.92 -12.58
N ASP A 37 -5.33 -8.57 -11.50
CA ASP A 37 -4.51 -9.80 -11.52
C ASP A 37 -3.13 -9.64 -12.20
N THR A 38 -2.68 -8.41 -12.49
CA THR A 38 -1.30 -8.14 -12.87
C THR A 38 -0.41 -8.13 -11.64
N ARG A 39 0.73 -8.81 -11.71
CA ARG A 39 1.76 -8.81 -10.66
C ARG A 39 3.08 -8.32 -11.22
N VAL A 40 3.59 -7.22 -10.69
CA VAL A 40 4.98 -6.80 -10.87
C VAL A 40 5.85 -7.66 -9.97
N VAL A 41 6.82 -8.37 -10.54
CA VAL A 41 7.71 -9.26 -9.78
C VAL A 41 8.53 -8.50 -8.74
N PRO A 42 9.03 -9.18 -7.69
CA PRO A 42 9.88 -8.55 -6.69
C PRO A 42 11.10 -7.86 -7.30
N HIS A 43 11.34 -6.63 -6.87
CA HIS A 43 12.48 -5.81 -7.29
C HIS A 43 12.84 -4.78 -6.22
N ALA A 44 14.03 -4.22 -6.32
CA ALA A 44 14.51 -3.14 -5.46
C ALA A 44 15.22 -2.08 -6.30
N HIS A 45 15.33 -0.87 -5.78
CA HIS A 45 16.07 0.23 -6.39
C HIS A 45 16.66 1.16 -5.32
N PRO A 46 17.73 1.92 -5.61
CA PRO A 46 18.48 2.71 -4.62
C PRO A 46 17.83 4.03 -4.22
N TRP A 47 16.66 4.35 -4.73
CA TRP A 47 15.89 5.56 -4.39
C TRP A 47 14.60 5.22 -3.67
N GLY A 48 14.01 6.22 -3.01
CA GLY A 48 12.70 6.06 -2.37
C GLY A 48 11.56 6.04 -3.37
N GLN A 49 10.47 5.37 -3.03
CA GLN A 49 9.28 5.29 -3.87
C GLN A 49 8.03 5.65 -3.07
N VAL A 50 7.15 6.41 -3.69
CA VAL A 50 5.75 6.55 -3.26
C VAL A 50 4.87 5.99 -4.37
N ALA A 51 4.18 4.89 -4.09
CA ALA A 51 3.21 4.30 -5.00
C ALA A 51 1.80 4.68 -4.56
N LEU A 52 1.04 5.28 -5.46
CA LEU A 52 -0.34 5.67 -5.24
C LEU A 52 -1.20 5.29 -6.45
N SER A 53 -2.49 5.13 -6.22
CA SER A 53 -3.44 4.85 -7.29
C SER A 53 -4.45 5.99 -7.39
N SER A 54 -4.69 6.49 -8.59
CA SER A 54 -5.78 7.42 -8.86
C SER A 54 -7.11 6.69 -9.03
N THR A 55 -7.07 5.46 -9.55
CA THR A 55 -8.22 4.56 -9.69
C THR A 55 -7.82 3.13 -9.36
N GLY A 56 -8.76 2.33 -8.89
CA GLY A 56 -8.52 0.92 -8.55
C GLY A 56 -7.68 0.73 -7.29
N VAL A 57 -7.36 -0.50 -6.99
CA VAL A 57 -6.68 -0.90 -5.75
C VAL A 57 -5.46 -1.74 -6.05
N ILE A 58 -4.33 -1.40 -5.47
CA ILE A 58 -3.11 -2.20 -5.53
C ILE A 58 -2.74 -2.75 -4.15
N ARG A 59 -1.99 -3.84 -4.15
CA ARG A 59 -1.29 -4.38 -3.00
C ARG A 59 0.22 -4.28 -3.22
N VAL A 60 0.92 -3.68 -2.29
CA VAL A 60 2.39 -3.72 -2.25
C VAL A 60 2.81 -4.70 -1.18
N THR A 61 3.65 -5.67 -1.54
CA THR A 61 4.22 -6.65 -0.61
C THR A 61 5.71 -6.39 -0.46
N ALA A 62 6.18 -6.26 0.77
CA ALA A 62 7.57 -6.07 1.15
C ALA A 62 7.96 -7.11 2.23
N PRO A 63 9.25 -7.26 2.62
CA PRO A 63 9.69 -8.28 3.56
C PRO A 63 8.94 -8.28 4.90
N HIS A 64 8.59 -7.09 5.40
CA HIS A 64 7.96 -6.93 6.72
C HIS A 64 6.47 -6.65 6.68
N GLY A 65 5.84 -6.56 5.49
CA GLY A 65 4.41 -6.27 5.45
C GLY A 65 3.78 -6.32 4.07
N SER A 66 2.47 -6.33 4.08
CA SER A 66 1.60 -6.20 2.91
C SER A 66 0.71 -4.97 3.10
N TYR A 67 0.67 -4.10 2.12
CA TYR A 67 0.04 -2.78 2.18
C TYR A 67 -1.02 -2.68 1.09
N ILE A 68 -2.28 -2.46 1.49
CA ILE A 68 -3.38 -2.22 0.57
C ILE A 68 -3.46 -0.72 0.30
N VAL A 69 -3.42 -0.36 -0.97
CA VAL A 69 -3.38 1.04 -1.44
C VAL A 69 -4.57 1.30 -2.36
N PRO A 70 -5.69 1.77 -1.81
CA PRO A 70 -6.83 2.25 -2.59
C PRO A 70 -6.60 3.67 -3.09
N PRO A 71 -7.46 4.22 -3.95
CA PRO A 71 -7.48 5.64 -4.23
C PRO A 71 -7.44 6.48 -2.96
N SER A 72 -6.83 7.65 -2.98
CA SER A 72 -6.56 8.52 -1.83
C SER A 72 -5.58 7.98 -0.78
N ARG A 73 -4.88 6.90 -1.08
CA ARG A 73 -3.77 6.38 -0.25
C ARG A 73 -2.52 6.19 -1.10
N ALA A 74 -1.38 6.28 -0.43
CA ALA A 74 -0.09 5.99 -1.02
C ALA A 74 0.71 5.09 -0.09
N VAL A 75 1.60 4.28 -0.63
CA VAL A 75 2.61 3.58 0.18
C VAL A 75 3.98 4.16 -0.10
N TRP A 76 4.66 4.54 0.97
CA TRP A 76 6.08 4.85 0.96
C TRP A 76 6.90 3.58 1.06
N ILE A 77 7.89 3.43 0.20
CA ILE A 77 8.85 2.32 0.16
C ILE A 77 10.26 2.92 0.24
N PRO A 78 11.03 2.59 1.29
CA PRO A 78 12.40 3.10 1.43
C PRO A 78 13.35 2.56 0.36
N PRO A 79 14.47 3.25 0.10
CA PRO A 79 15.53 2.76 -0.78
C PRO A 79 16.01 1.35 -0.40
N GLY A 80 16.27 0.52 -1.39
CA GLY A 80 16.81 -0.83 -1.22
C GLY A 80 15.83 -1.87 -0.69
N VAL A 81 14.60 -1.50 -0.35
CA VAL A 81 13.58 -2.45 0.09
C VAL A 81 13.02 -3.20 -1.12
N GLU A 82 13.20 -4.52 -1.13
CA GLU A 82 12.58 -5.38 -2.13
C GLU A 82 11.07 -5.35 -1.98
N HIS A 83 10.36 -5.18 -3.09
CA HIS A 83 8.90 -5.11 -3.09
C HIS A 83 8.30 -5.62 -4.39
N ALA A 84 7.07 -6.12 -4.28
CA ALA A 84 6.23 -6.55 -5.40
C ALA A 84 4.90 -5.80 -5.38
N VAL A 85 4.32 -5.56 -6.54
CA VAL A 85 3.00 -4.94 -6.66
C VAL A 85 2.02 -5.92 -7.29
N THR A 86 0.87 -6.10 -6.65
CA THR A 86 -0.25 -6.86 -7.22
C THR A 86 -1.42 -5.93 -7.43
N VAL A 87 -1.96 -5.91 -8.63
CA VAL A 87 -3.15 -5.12 -8.97
C VAL A 87 -4.39 -5.93 -8.59
N ILE A 88 -5.17 -5.41 -7.64
CA ILE A 88 -6.40 -6.07 -7.15
C ILE A 88 -7.60 -5.70 -8.04
N GLU A 89 -7.66 -4.44 -8.49
CA GLU A 89 -8.65 -3.89 -9.40
C GLU A 89 -7.93 -3.09 -10.47
N ASP A 90 -8.47 -3.00 -11.69
CA ASP A 90 -7.88 -2.19 -12.76
C ASP A 90 -7.47 -0.83 -12.22
N ALA A 91 -6.20 -0.52 -12.27
CA ALA A 91 -5.63 0.61 -11.58
C ALA A 91 -4.81 1.51 -12.49
N GLU A 92 -4.94 2.81 -12.27
CA GLU A 92 -4.00 3.79 -12.77
C GLU A 92 -2.97 4.08 -11.68
N LEU A 93 -1.82 3.41 -11.80
CA LEU A 93 -0.73 3.46 -10.84
C LEU A 93 0.17 4.66 -11.15
N LEU A 94 0.20 5.62 -10.26
CA LEU A 94 1.15 6.73 -10.26
C LEU A 94 2.26 6.43 -9.25
N THR A 95 3.48 6.35 -9.74
CA THR A 95 4.67 6.12 -8.93
C THR A 95 5.54 7.37 -8.91
N LEU A 96 5.88 7.84 -7.71
CA LEU A 96 6.87 8.90 -7.52
C LEU A 96 8.17 8.28 -7.04
N TYR A 97 9.26 8.51 -7.76
CA TYR A 97 10.61 8.15 -7.36
C TYR A 97 11.31 9.36 -6.76
N LEU A 98 11.88 9.19 -5.56
CA LEU A 98 12.47 10.26 -4.77
C LEU A 98 13.97 10.06 -4.66
N HIS A 99 14.75 11.06 -5.10
CA HIS A 99 16.17 11.11 -4.80
C HIS A 99 16.39 11.16 -3.29
N GLN A 100 17.28 10.29 -2.78
CA GLN A 100 17.58 10.19 -1.35
C GLN A 100 19.04 10.59 -1.10
N PRO A 101 19.29 11.75 -0.48
CA PRO A 101 20.62 12.10 0.00
C PRO A 101 21.12 11.06 1.03
N ARG A 102 22.43 10.84 1.09
CA ARG A 102 23.02 9.91 2.07
C ARG A 102 22.55 10.20 3.49
N GLY A 103 22.12 9.16 4.21
CA GLY A 103 21.65 9.24 5.59
C GLY A 103 20.26 9.86 5.79
N ARG A 104 19.54 10.19 4.73
CA ARG A 104 18.16 10.69 4.79
C ARG A 104 17.21 9.72 4.12
N PHE A 105 16.01 9.61 4.68
CA PHE A 105 14.93 8.79 4.14
C PHE A 105 13.65 9.62 3.99
N GLY A 106 12.93 9.37 2.91
CA GLY A 106 11.66 10.05 2.63
C GLY A 106 11.82 11.55 2.35
N PRO A 107 10.77 12.31 2.58
CA PRO A 107 10.78 13.77 2.42
C PRO A 107 11.41 14.50 3.61
N ALA A 108 12.08 13.80 4.51
CA ALA A 108 12.66 14.34 5.74
C ALA A 108 13.68 15.46 5.48
N ARG A 109 13.66 16.48 6.33
CA ARG A 109 14.60 17.61 6.31
C ARG A 109 15.84 17.36 7.17
N SER A 110 15.73 16.47 8.17
CA SER A 110 16.77 16.11 9.10
C SER A 110 16.95 14.61 9.26
N ALA A 111 18.06 14.17 9.84
CA ALA A 111 18.28 12.77 10.18
C ALA A 111 17.27 12.26 11.24
N ALA A 112 16.87 13.12 12.17
CA ALA A 112 15.87 12.78 13.19
C ALA A 112 14.50 12.49 12.57
N GLU A 113 14.04 13.35 11.66
CA GLU A 113 12.79 13.12 10.90
C GLU A 113 12.85 11.85 10.03
N SER A 114 14.03 11.48 9.54
CA SER A 114 14.26 10.30 8.71
C SER A 114 13.93 8.98 9.42
N ALA A 115 14.00 8.93 10.74
CA ALA A 115 13.73 7.71 11.51
C ALA A 115 12.33 7.14 11.19
N GLY A 116 11.34 8.01 11.09
CA GLY A 116 9.98 7.61 10.72
C GLY A 116 9.82 7.11 9.28
N TRP A 117 10.79 7.33 8.39
CA TRP A 117 10.74 6.96 6.97
C TRP A 117 11.62 5.76 6.60
N ARG A 118 12.19 5.08 7.59
CA ARG A 118 13.02 3.89 7.38
C ARG A 118 12.23 2.62 7.07
N GLN A 119 10.92 2.64 7.30
CA GLN A 119 10.03 1.50 7.05
C GLN A 119 8.94 1.87 6.05
N CYS A 120 8.40 0.88 5.35
CA CYS A 120 7.22 1.08 4.53
C CYS A 120 6.06 1.56 5.38
N ARG A 121 5.27 2.49 4.84
CA ARG A 121 4.08 3.02 5.50
C ARG A 121 3.03 3.46 4.51
N VAL A 122 1.77 3.33 4.89
CA VAL A 122 0.66 3.90 4.12
C VAL A 122 0.43 5.33 4.59
N LEU A 123 0.22 6.23 3.64
CA LEU A 123 -0.02 7.66 3.84
C LEU A 123 -1.39 8.05 3.30
N GLU A 124 -2.01 9.04 3.93
CA GLU A 124 -3.17 9.70 3.35
C GLU A 124 -2.74 10.64 2.22
N VAL A 125 -3.44 10.58 1.09
CA VAL A 125 -3.17 11.43 -0.07
C VAL A 125 -4.19 12.57 -0.08
N SER A 126 -3.72 13.82 0.10
CA SER A 126 -4.57 14.99 -0.08
C SER A 126 -4.89 15.21 -1.56
N SER A 127 -5.99 15.91 -1.85
CA SER A 127 -6.32 16.31 -3.22
C SER A 127 -5.21 17.16 -3.85
N LEU A 128 -4.54 18.00 -3.05
CA LEU A 128 -3.41 18.80 -3.51
C LEU A 128 -2.21 17.93 -3.87
N LEU A 129 -1.84 16.95 -3.02
CA LEU A 129 -0.73 16.04 -3.29
C LEU A 129 -0.98 15.28 -4.61
N LEU A 130 -2.18 14.74 -4.81
CA LEU A 130 -2.54 14.06 -6.05
C LEU A 130 -2.47 14.99 -7.26
N ALA A 131 -3.04 16.18 -7.16
CA ALA A 131 -3.03 17.16 -8.25
C ALA A 131 -1.60 17.57 -8.64
N LEU A 132 -0.74 17.84 -7.66
CA LEU A 132 0.68 18.15 -7.90
C LEU A 132 1.43 16.98 -8.54
N ALA A 133 1.18 15.76 -8.06
CA ALA A 133 1.84 14.56 -8.58
C ALA A 133 1.49 14.29 -10.05
N LEU A 134 0.24 14.53 -10.45
CA LEU A 134 -0.22 14.42 -11.83
C LEU A 134 0.35 15.52 -12.76
N GLN A 135 0.90 16.58 -12.21
CA GLN A 135 1.56 17.66 -12.97
C GLN A 135 3.04 17.41 -13.27
N LEU A 136 3.65 16.38 -12.65
CA LEU A 136 5.00 15.97 -12.98
C LEU A 136 5.04 15.29 -14.36
N ASP A 137 6.15 15.49 -15.06
CA ASP A 137 6.40 14.78 -16.31
C ASP A 137 6.58 13.27 -16.03
N ALA A 138 5.69 12.47 -16.59
CA ALA A 138 5.69 11.02 -16.47
C ALA A 138 6.35 10.32 -17.67
N SER A 139 7.03 11.06 -18.54
CA SER A 139 7.78 10.49 -19.67
C SER A 139 9.06 9.81 -19.20
N PRO A 140 9.43 8.67 -19.77
CA PRO A 140 10.70 8.02 -19.47
C PRO A 140 11.88 8.87 -19.94
N ASP A 141 13.01 8.72 -19.28
CA ASP A 141 14.27 9.30 -19.71
C ASP A 141 14.72 8.57 -20.98
N ALA A 142 14.36 9.12 -22.13
CA ALA A 142 14.83 8.67 -23.43
C ALA A 142 16.12 9.44 -23.79
N PRO A 143 16.94 8.94 -24.72
CA PRO A 143 18.13 9.67 -25.22
C PRO A 143 17.77 10.92 -26.04
N ARG A 144 16.61 11.53 -25.79
CA ARG A 144 16.14 12.77 -26.38
C ARG A 144 16.68 13.98 -25.62
N ALA A 145 16.59 15.14 -26.24
CA ALA A 145 17.08 16.41 -25.74
C ALA A 145 16.83 16.61 -24.25
N ALA A 146 17.84 17.06 -23.51
CA ALA A 146 17.72 17.39 -22.11
C ALA A 146 16.55 18.38 -21.87
N PRO A 147 15.81 18.24 -20.77
CA PRO A 147 14.70 19.15 -20.47
C PRO A 147 15.16 20.62 -20.45
N SER A 148 14.32 21.52 -20.91
CA SER A 148 14.63 22.95 -20.90
C SER A 148 14.86 23.45 -19.46
N ARG A 149 15.57 24.58 -19.30
CA ARG A 149 15.77 25.23 -18.01
C ARG A 149 14.44 25.58 -17.33
N GLU A 150 13.46 25.97 -18.10
CA GLU A 150 12.11 26.30 -17.62
C GLU A 150 11.39 25.06 -17.09
N THR A 151 11.44 23.93 -17.83
CA THR A 151 10.89 22.65 -17.39
C THR A 151 11.52 22.21 -16.09
N LEU A 152 12.85 22.27 -15.96
CA LEU A 152 13.56 21.91 -14.74
C LEU A 152 13.19 22.84 -13.56
N ALA A 153 13.02 24.13 -13.81
CA ALA A 153 12.60 25.09 -12.78
C ALA A 153 11.17 24.82 -12.30
N ARG A 154 10.26 24.45 -13.21
CA ARG A 154 8.90 24.04 -12.88
C ARG A 154 8.88 22.75 -12.07
N GLU A 155 9.60 21.72 -12.49
CA GLU A 155 9.70 20.44 -11.77
C GLU A 155 10.25 20.62 -10.35
N ARG A 156 11.26 21.47 -10.15
CA ARG A 156 11.80 21.76 -8.80
C ARG A 156 10.76 22.41 -7.89
N ARG A 157 9.94 23.33 -8.39
CA ARG A 157 8.84 23.94 -7.61
C ARG A 157 7.78 22.91 -7.24
N LEU A 158 7.36 22.08 -8.19
CA LEU A 158 6.43 20.97 -7.92
C LEU A 158 7.01 19.99 -6.91
N ALA A 159 8.29 19.62 -7.05
CA ALA A 159 8.96 18.72 -6.11
C ALA A 159 9.01 19.29 -4.69
N ALA A 160 9.27 20.58 -4.51
CA ALA A 160 9.29 21.22 -3.20
C ALA A 160 7.92 21.14 -2.52
N LEU A 161 6.84 21.43 -3.23
CA LEU A 161 5.46 21.33 -2.73
C LEU A 161 5.06 19.88 -2.44
N LEU A 162 5.39 18.93 -3.33
CA LEU A 162 5.12 17.51 -3.14
C LEU A 162 5.83 16.95 -1.90
N LEU A 163 7.10 17.31 -1.69
CA LEU A 163 7.85 16.90 -0.51
C LEU A 163 7.24 17.49 0.77
N ASP A 164 6.69 18.72 0.72
CA ASP A 164 6.00 19.32 1.86
C ASP A 164 4.68 18.60 2.15
N GLU A 165 3.87 18.33 1.15
CA GLU A 165 2.63 17.55 1.29
C GLU A 165 2.90 16.14 1.82
N LEU A 166 3.94 15.44 1.33
CA LEU A 166 4.31 14.13 1.83
C LEU A 166 4.73 14.15 3.31
N ARG A 167 5.41 15.21 3.78
CA ARG A 167 5.75 15.37 5.20
C ARG A 167 4.52 15.55 6.08
N ARG A 168 3.51 16.24 5.57
CA ARG A 168 2.25 16.52 6.28
C ARG A 168 1.27 15.34 6.20
N ALA A 169 1.49 14.40 5.27
CA ALA A 169 0.61 13.27 5.07
C ALA A 169 0.52 12.40 6.33
N ALA A 170 -0.69 12.21 6.82
CA ALA A 170 -0.93 11.39 8.00
C ALA A 170 -0.66 9.91 7.71
N PRO A 171 0.07 9.19 8.56
CA PRO A 171 0.23 7.75 8.43
C PRO A 171 -1.11 7.04 8.73
N VAL A 172 -1.46 6.05 7.91
CA VAL A 172 -2.68 5.26 8.04
C VAL A 172 -2.31 3.81 8.33
N ARG A 173 -2.96 3.20 9.32
CA ARG A 173 -2.76 1.78 9.65
C ARG A 173 -3.50 0.87 8.65
N LEU A 174 -3.01 0.80 7.42
CA LEU A 174 -3.45 -0.13 6.36
C LEU A 174 -2.32 -1.11 5.96
N GLY A 175 -1.27 -1.15 6.74
CA GLY A 175 -0.24 -2.18 6.64
C GLY A 175 -0.63 -3.41 7.44
N ILE A 176 -0.36 -4.58 6.88
CA ILE A 176 -0.49 -5.88 7.52
C ILE A 176 0.93 -6.37 7.73
N ASP A 177 1.42 -6.29 8.96
CA ASP A 177 2.75 -6.75 9.29
C ASP A 177 2.86 -8.26 9.06
N LEU A 178 3.96 -8.69 8.44
CA LEU A 178 4.25 -10.08 8.16
C LEU A 178 5.44 -10.56 9.02
N PRO A 179 5.32 -11.72 9.66
CA PRO A 179 6.39 -12.27 10.49
C PRO A 179 7.54 -12.84 9.65
N GLN A 180 8.70 -13.06 10.26
CA GLN A 180 9.87 -13.69 9.64
C GLN A 180 9.87 -15.21 9.85
N GLU A 181 9.28 -15.71 10.91
CA GLU A 181 9.17 -17.16 11.18
C GLU A 181 8.29 -17.81 10.10
N LYS A 182 8.84 -18.78 9.40
CA LYS A 182 8.28 -19.35 8.16
C LYS A 182 6.88 -19.95 8.32
N ARG A 183 6.59 -20.62 9.44
CA ARG A 183 5.26 -21.25 9.69
C ARG A 183 4.21 -20.18 9.95
N LEU A 184 4.54 -19.19 10.80
CA LEU A 184 3.65 -18.10 11.09
C LEU A 184 3.40 -17.25 9.83
N ARG A 185 4.45 -17.02 9.01
CA ARG A 185 4.34 -16.31 7.75
C ARG A 185 3.38 -16.98 6.78
N ARG A 186 3.50 -18.31 6.59
CA ARG A 186 2.59 -19.09 5.74
C ARG A 186 1.14 -18.98 6.21
N LEU A 187 0.91 -19.05 7.53
CA LEU A 187 -0.41 -18.84 8.12
C LEU A 187 -0.93 -17.43 7.81
N CYS A 188 -0.12 -16.40 8.04
CA CYS A 188 -0.50 -15.02 7.76
C CYS A 188 -0.84 -14.81 6.28
N GLU A 189 -0.06 -15.35 5.37
CA GLU A 189 -0.32 -15.29 3.93
C GLU A 189 -1.64 -15.99 3.56
N ALA A 190 -1.91 -17.18 4.12
CA ALA A 190 -3.18 -17.89 3.91
C ALA A 190 -4.39 -17.12 4.46
N VAL A 191 -4.25 -16.47 5.63
CA VAL A 191 -5.29 -15.59 6.20
C VAL A 191 -5.51 -14.36 5.33
N ILE A 192 -4.47 -13.75 4.78
CA ILE A 192 -4.59 -12.60 3.87
C ILE A 192 -5.34 -13.02 2.59
N GLU A 193 -5.09 -14.20 2.07
CA GLU A 193 -5.79 -14.69 0.87
C GLU A 193 -7.27 -15.00 1.13
N ALA A 194 -7.61 -15.63 2.25
CA ALA A 194 -8.97 -16.08 2.58
C ALA A 194 -9.33 -15.82 4.05
N PRO A 195 -9.48 -14.55 4.49
CA PRO A 195 -9.62 -14.21 5.91
C PRO A 195 -10.94 -14.68 6.55
N SER A 196 -11.94 -15.03 5.76
CA SER A 196 -13.21 -15.58 6.22
C SER A 196 -13.23 -17.10 6.34
N ARG A 197 -12.20 -17.81 5.85
CA ARG A 197 -12.13 -19.29 5.86
C ARG A 197 -12.25 -19.85 7.27
N HIS A 198 -11.54 -19.26 8.23
CA HIS A 198 -11.60 -19.65 9.65
C HIS A 198 -11.67 -18.41 10.55
N ALA A 199 -12.53 -18.46 11.56
CA ALA A 199 -12.70 -17.35 12.50
C ALA A 199 -11.64 -17.33 13.61
N THR A 200 -11.08 -18.49 13.99
CA THR A 200 -10.20 -18.66 15.16
C THR A 200 -8.80 -19.11 14.78
N LEU A 201 -7.82 -18.75 15.63
CA LEU A 201 -6.45 -19.23 15.46
C LEU A 201 -6.34 -20.76 15.58
N ALA A 202 -7.17 -21.39 16.42
CA ALA A 202 -7.16 -22.85 16.58
C ALA A 202 -7.54 -23.56 15.27
N ALA A 203 -8.56 -23.05 14.56
CA ALA A 203 -8.96 -23.60 13.27
C ALA A 203 -7.87 -23.41 12.19
N TRP A 204 -7.19 -22.26 12.18
CA TRP A 204 -6.04 -22.02 11.29
C TRP A 204 -4.82 -22.88 11.65
N ALA A 205 -4.61 -23.18 12.95
CA ALA A 205 -3.49 -23.98 13.42
C ALA A 205 -3.53 -25.41 12.85
N ALA A 206 -4.72 -25.97 12.68
CA ALA A 206 -4.91 -27.30 12.09
C ALA A 206 -4.29 -27.40 10.67
N ASP A 207 -4.30 -26.31 9.91
CA ASP A 207 -3.77 -26.27 8.54
C ASP A 207 -2.23 -26.08 8.49
N THR A 208 -1.57 -25.78 9.62
CA THR A 208 -0.15 -25.35 9.66
C THR A 208 0.79 -26.34 10.34
N GLY A 209 0.26 -27.37 10.99
CA GLY A 209 1.05 -28.32 11.77
C GLY A 209 1.68 -27.72 13.05
N ALA A 210 1.24 -26.54 13.47
CA ALA A 210 1.67 -25.90 14.71
C ALA A 210 0.50 -25.76 15.70
N SER A 211 0.76 -25.91 17.01
CA SER A 211 -0.28 -25.69 18.01
C SER A 211 -0.72 -24.24 18.10
N ALA A 212 -2.00 -24.01 18.44
CA ALA A 212 -2.52 -22.65 18.67
C ALA A 212 -1.72 -21.90 19.74
N ARG A 213 -1.19 -22.60 20.75
CA ARG A 213 -0.31 -22.04 21.79
C ARG A 213 1.00 -21.51 21.20
N THR A 214 1.64 -22.29 20.32
CA THR A 214 2.87 -21.90 19.63
C THR A 214 2.62 -20.66 18.76
N LEU A 215 1.57 -20.67 17.97
CA LEU A 215 1.21 -19.55 17.11
C LEU A 215 0.87 -18.29 17.92
N THR A 216 0.15 -18.41 19.03
CA THR A 216 -0.14 -17.26 19.92
C THR A 216 1.14 -16.62 20.45
N ARG A 217 2.13 -17.44 20.85
CA ARG A 217 3.44 -16.93 21.30
C ARG A 217 4.18 -16.23 20.18
N LEU A 218 4.19 -16.80 18.99
CA LEU A 218 4.84 -16.23 17.80
C LEU A 218 4.19 -14.90 17.38
N PHE A 219 2.85 -14.78 17.38
CA PHE A 219 2.16 -13.51 17.12
C PHE A 219 2.62 -12.41 18.07
N ARG A 220 2.78 -12.72 19.36
CA ARG A 220 3.24 -11.75 20.36
C ARG A 220 4.72 -11.39 20.20
N SER A 221 5.57 -12.39 19.97
CA SER A 221 7.03 -12.18 19.91
C SER A 221 7.47 -11.48 18.62
N GLU A 222 6.85 -11.79 17.48
CA GLU A 222 7.28 -11.23 16.19
C GLU A 222 6.48 -10.01 15.74
N LEU A 223 5.19 -9.99 16.04
CA LEU A 223 4.29 -8.93 15.57
C LEU A 223 3.78 -8.01 16.69
N GLY A 224 4.12 -8.29 17.95
CA GLY A 224 3.68 -7.49 19.09
C GLY A 224 2.16 -7.43 19.29
N THR A 225 1.40 -8.31 18.64
CA THR A 225 -0.06 -8.26 18.62
C THR A 225 -0.69 -9.64 18.83
N SER A 226 -2.01 -9.70 18.98
CA SER A 226 -2.75 -10.95 18.97
C SER A 226 -3.23 -11.31 17.56
N PHE A 227 -3.48 -12.60 17.30
CA PHE A 227 -4.11 -13.05 16.04
C PHE A 227 -5.40 -12.30 15.73
N VAL A 228 -6.25 -12.08 16.74
CA VAL A 228 -7.54 -11.40 16.57
C VAL A 228 -7.34 -9.96 16.08
N GLN A 229 -6.44 -9.22 16.72
CA GLN A 229 -6.13 -7.83 16.32
C GLN A 229 -5.49 -7.78 14.94
N TRP A 230 -4.54 -8.67 14.66
CA TRP A 230 -3.89 -8.76 13.36
C TRP A 230 -4.89 -9.14 12.25
N ARG A 231 -5.75 -10.15 12.48
CA ARG A 231 -6.79 -10.53 11.53
C ARG A 231 -7.80 -9.40 11.28
N GLN A 232 -8.11 -8.59 12.29
CA GLN A 232 -8.96 -7.40 12.11
C GLN A 232 -8.33 -6.40 11.14
N GLN A 233 -7.01 -6.21 11.16
CA GLN A 233 -6.31 -5.36 10.17
C GLN A 233 -6.43 -5.96 8.75
N VAL A 234 -6.31 -7.28 8.61
CA VAL A 234 -6.54 -7.97 7.33
C VAL A 234 -7.95 -7.73 6.81
N LEU A 235 -8.97 -7.87 7.68
CA LEU A 235 -10.37 -7.65 7.31
C LEU A 235 -10.64 -6.19 6.94
N LEU A 236 -10.05 -5.23 7.66
CA LEU A 236 -10.13 -3.81 7.30
C LEU A 236 -9.51 -3.53 5.94
N ALA A 237 -8.33 -4.08 5.67
CA ALA A 237 -7.65 -3.93 4.39
C ALA A 237 -8.48 -4.52 3.23
N ARG A 238 -9.19 -5.62 3.48
CA ARG A 238 -10.11 -6.23 2.51
C ARG A 238 -11.41 -5.44 2.34
N ALA A 239 -11.88 -4.74 3.39
CA ALA A 239 -13.09 -3.91 3.32
C ALA A 239 -12.90 -2.71 2.37
N VAL A 240 -11.69 -2.17 2.30
CA VAL A 240 -11.40 -0.94 1.55
C VAL A 240 -11.70 -1.10 0.05
N PRO A 241 -11.18 -2.10 -0.69
CA PRO A 241 -11.53 -2.29 -2.09
C PRO A 241 -13.01 -2.57 -2.32
N LEU A 242 -13.67 -3.33 -1.43
CA LEU A 242 -15.10 -3.59 -1.54
C LEU A 242 -15.92 -2.30 -1.41
N ALA A 243 -15.50 -1.40 -0.53
CA ALA A 243 -16.14 -0.09 -0.40
C ALA A 243 -15.85 0.84 -1.59
N ALA A 244 -14.64 0.81 -2.15
CA ALA A 244 -14.29 1.56 -3.36
C ALA A 244 -15.17 1.15 -4.56
N ARG A 245 -15.56 -0.12 -4.62
CA ARG A 245 -16.54 -0.65 -5.60
C ARG A 245 -18.00 -0.28 -5.27
N LYS A 246 -18.23 0.57 -4.26
CA LYS A 246 -19.57 1.03 -3.82
C LYS A 246 -20.49 -0.11 -3.39
N LEU A 247 -19.95 -1.23 -2.92
CA LEU A 247 -20.76 -2.32 -2.39
C LEU A 247 -21.50 -1.86 -1.12
N PRO A 248 -22.77 -2.26 -0.95
CA PRO A 248 -23.52 -1.98 0.27
C PRO A 248 -22.82 -2.55 1.51
N MET A 249 -22.90 -1.85 2.64
CA MET A 249 -22.26 -2.26 3.90
C MET A 249 -22.66 -3.69 4.33
N ALA A 250 -23.89 -4.08 4.09
CA ALA A 250 -24.37 -5.44 4.36
C ALA A 250 -23.64 -6.49 3.54
N ARG A 251 -23.35 -6.20 2.27
CA ARG A 251 -22.60 -7.06 1.39
C ARG A 251 -21.14 -7.18 1.82
N ILE A 252 -20.51 -6.03 2.15
CA ILE A 252 -19.13 -6.00 2.66
C ILE A 252 -19.02 -6.84 3.93
N ALA A 253 -19.93 -6.67 4.89
CA ALA A 253 -19.94 -7.45 6.13
C ALA A 253 -20.05 -8.96 5.85
N ALA A 254 -20.97 -9.37 4.96
CA ALA A 254 -21.18 -10.76 4.61
C ALA A 254 -19.94 -11.38 3.92
N GLU A 255 -19.33 -10.69 2.96
CA GLU A 255 -18.10 -11.14 2.27
C GLU A 255 -16.91 -11.30 3.22
N LEU A 256 -16.87 -10.49 4.28
CA LEU A 256 -15.85 -10.58 5.33
C LEU A 256 -16.17 -11.58 6.46
N GLY A 257 -17.28 -12.31 6.33
CA GLY A 257 -17.69 -13.36 7.27
C GLY A 257 -18.33 -12.83 8.55
N TYR A 258 -18.90 -11.62 8.55
CA TYR A 258 -19.65 -11.09 9.68
C TYR A 258 -21.13 -11.45 9.57
N ALA A 259 -21.71 -11.85 10.72
CA ALA A 259 -23.12 -12.20 10.81
C ALA A 259 -24.07 -11.00 10.57
N SER A 260 -23.58 -9.77 10.79
CA SER A 260 -24.38 -8.56 10.57
C SER A 260 -23.51 -7.34 10.23
N PRO A 261 -24.08 -6.34 9.52
CA PRO A 261 -23.43 -5.05 9.29
C PRO A 261 -23.06 -4.34 10.60
N SER A 262 -23.86 -4.49 11.64
CA SER A 262 -23.61 -3.89 12.96
C SER A 262 -22.37 -4.49 13.65
N ALA A 263 -22.18 -5.80 13.55
CA ALA A 263 -20.98 -6.47 14.08
C ALA A 263 -19.72 -6.01 13.36
N PHE A 264 -19.76 -5.89 12.03
CA PHE A 264 -18.68 -5.32 11.24
C PHE A 264 -18.41 -3.86 11.63
N ALA A 265 -19.43 -3.03 11.72
CA ALA A 265 -19.31 -1.61 12.11
C ALA A 265 -18.71 -1.44 13.51
N ALA A 266 -19.07 -2.30 14.45
CA ALA A 266 -18.47 -2.31 15.79
C ALA A 266 -16.97 -2.68 15.76
N MET A 267 -16.59 -3.65 14.95
CA MET A 267 -15.18 -4.00 14.75
C MET A 267 -14.40 -2.82 14.15
N VAL A 268 -14.89 -2.19 13.07
CA VAL A 268 -14.24 -1.03 12.46
C VAL A 268 -14.03 0.09 13.49
N ARG A 269 -15.07 0.48 14.23
CA ARG A 269 -14.95 1.52 15.28
C ARG A 269 -13.89 1.18 16.33
N ARG A 270 -13.83 -0.06 16.82
CA ARG A 270 -12.82 -0.48 17.81
C ARG A 270 -11.40 -0.46 17.22
N SER A 271 -11.25 -0.80 15.94
CA SER A 271 -9.93 -0.93 15.33
C SER A 271 -9.33 0.40 14.87
N VAL A 272 -10.16 1.34 14.40
CA VAL A 272 -9.68 2.60 13.77
C VAL A 272 -10.25 3.86 14.44
N GLY A 273 -11.04 3.74 15.48
CA GLY A 273 -11.62 4.87 16.22
C GLY A 273 -12.67 5.69 15.43
N ALA A 274 -13.10 5.22 14.27
CA ALA A 274 -14.02 5.92 13.38
C ALA A 274 -15.10 4.97 12.84
N PRO A 275 -16.31 5.47 12.53
CA PRO A 275 -17.35 4.65 11.91
C PRO A 275 -16.94 4.22 10.48
N PRO A 276 -17.44 3.07 9.97
CA PRO A 276 -17.13 2.58 8.63
C PRO A 276 -17.38 3.61 7.53
N SER A 277 -18.46 4.39 7.64
CA SER A 277 -18.78 5.43 6.67
C SER A 277 -17.69 6.51 6.56
N ARG A 278 -17.01 6.83 7.65
CA ARG A 278 -15.88 7.78 7.64
C ARG A 278 -14.59 7.11 7.19
N PHE A 279 -14.29 5.93 7.70
CA PHE A 279 -13.07 5.19 7.37
C PHE A 279 -13.04 4.75 5.90
N LEU A 280 -14.14 4.21 5.38
CA LEU A 280 -14.25 3.70 4.01
C LEU A 280 -14.53 4.81 2.99
N ARG A 281 -15.25 5.91 3.35
CA ARG A 281 -15.46 7.08 2.46
C ARG A 281 -14.23 7.97 2.31
N ALA A 282 -13.27 7.91 3.21
CA ALA A 282 -11.99 8.60 3.00
C ALA A 282 -11.24 8.06 1.76
N SER A 283 -11.74 6.95 1.17
CA SER A 283 -11.32 6.47 -0.16
C SER A 283 -12.06 7.13 -1.32
N GLU A 284 -13.16 7.86 -1.07
CA GLU A 284 -13.84 8.69 -2.07
C GLU A 284 -13.28 10.10 -1.96
N GLY A 285 -12.27 10.43 -2.78
CA GLY A 285 -11.87 11.81 -2.98
C GLY A 285 -13.13 12.64 -3.25
N ARG A 286 -13.33 13.73 -2.51
CA ARG A 286 -14.42 14.69 -2.77
C ARG A 286 -14.35 15.13 -4.23
N GLN A 287 -15.04 14.42 -5.12
CA GLN A 287 -15.55 14.99 -6.34
C GLN A 287 -16.78 15.81 -5.95
N ARG A 288 -16.55 17.04 -5.53
CA ARG A 288 -17.49 18.14 -5.75
C ARG A 288 -16.67 19.30 -6.28
N VAL A 289 -17.03 19.65 -7.49
CA VAL A 289 -16.66 20.82 -8.26
C VAL A 289 -16.58 22.07 -7.41
#